data_5e14e45c5aee21684af73489d91ed9ea
#
_entry.id   5e14e45c5aee21684af73489d91ed9ea
#
_cell.length_a   1.000
_cell.length_b   1.000
_cell.length_c   1.000
_cell.angle_alpha   90.00
_cell.angle_beta   90.00
_cell.angle_gamma   90.00
#
_symmetry.space_group_name_H-M   'P 1'
#
loop_
_entity.id
_entity.type
_entity.pdbx_description
1 polymer ?
#
loop_
_entity_poly.entity_id
_entity_poly.type
_entity_poly.pdbx_seq_one_letter_code
_entity_poly.pdbx_strand_id
1 'polypeptide(L)' 'MLNGTRLTIVADSVVNDVRIATFGAVLNLEDMGLSLTSRHIDKELCKSDRDVVRKDQADFEDYAYDLQDRLKK' A
#
# COMPACT_ATOMS: atom_id res chain seq x y z
N MET A 1 28.03 -0.05 9.80
CA MET A 1 26.75 -0.49 10.37
C MET A 1 25.58 0.10 9.56
N LEU A 2 24.65 -0.74 9.16
CA LEU A 2 23.50 -0.23 8.39
C LEU A 2 22.61 0.60 9.30
N ASN A 3 22.09 1.69 8.72
CA ASN A 3 21.24 2.63 9.44
C ASN A 3 20.11 3.09 8.52
N GLY A 4 18.88 3.15 9.05
CA GLY A 4 17.72 3.56 8.28
C GLY A 4 17.24 2.52 7.28
N THR A 5 17.45 1.26 7.58
CA THR A 5 17.00 0.15 6.71
C THR A 5 15.47 0.13 6.61
N ARG A 6 14.95 0.11 5.38
CA ARG A 6 13.51 0.18 5.11
C ARG A 6 13.11 -0.85 4.08
N LEU A 7 11.88 -1.31 4.21
CA LEU A 7 11.23 -2.16 3.22
C LEU A 7 10.10 -1.38 2.58
N THR A 8 10.14 -1.22 1.27
CA THR A 8 9.10 -0.50 0.51
C THR A 8 8.27 -1.48 -0.27
N ILE A 9 6.95 -1.36 -0.16
CA ILE A 9 6.00 -2.19 -0.88
C ILE A 9 5.10 -1.26 -1.70
N VAL A 10 4.84 -1.64 -2.96
CA VAL A 10 3.96 -0.87 -3.85
C VAL A 10 2.98 -1.82 -4.51
N ALA A 11 1.73 -1.38 -4.61
CA ALA A 11 0.69 -2.11 -5.30
C ALA A 11 -0.24 -1.14 -6.01
N ASP A 12 -0.94 -1.62 -7.02
CA ASP A 12 -1.83 -0.78 -7.82
C ASP A 12 -3.24 -1.35 -7.83
N SER A 13 -4.23 -0.45 -7.92
CA SER A 13 -5.60 -0.82 -8.22
C SER A 13 -5.81 -0.66 -9.72
N VAL A 14 -6.20 -1.74 -10.39
CA VAL A 14 -6.33 -1.79 -11.86
C VAL A 14 -7.75 -2.20 -12.22
N VAL A 15 -8.37 -1.44 -13.11
CA VAL A 15 -9.70 -1.73 -13.65
C VAL A 15 -9.62 -1.66 -15.17
N ASN A 16 -10.05 -2.73 -15.85
CA ASN A 16 -10.01 -2.83 -17.31
C ASN A 16 -8.62 -2.52 -17.88
N ASP A 17 -7.57 -3.07 -17.24
CA ASP A 17 -6.17 -2.88 -17.62
C ASP A 17 -5.67 -1.44 -17.45
N VAL A 18 -6.43 -0.59 -16.75
CA VAL A 18 -6.04 0.79 -16.48
C VAL A 18 -5.72 0.92 -14.99
N ARG A 19 -4.55 1.45 -14.69
CA ARG A 19 -4.14 1.73 -13.31
C ARG A 19 -4.84 3.00 -12.85
N ILE A 20 -5.73 2.88 -11.86
CA ILE A 20 -6.53 4.01 -11.39
C ILE A 20 -6.05 4.55 -10.04
N ALA A 21 -5.34 3.75 -9.27
CA ALA A 21 -4.79 4.16 -7.99
C ALA A 21 -3.52 3.36 -7.70
N THR A 22 -2.65 3.94 -6.88
CA THR A 22 -1.44 3.25 -6.42
C THR A 22 -1.34 3.40 -4.91
N PHE A 23 -0.83 2.35 -4.26
CA PHE A 23 -0.67 2.30 -2.81
C PHE A 23 0.79 2.02 -2.49
N GLY A 24 1.30 2.65 -1.45
CA GLY A 24 2.66 2.43 -1.01
C GLY A 24 2.72 2.21 0.50
N ALA A 25 3.64 1.39 0.94
CA ALA A 25 3.93 1.20 2.35
C ALA A 25 5.44 1.19 2.55
N VAL A 26 5.88 1.87 3.58
CA VAL A 26 7.29 1.87 3.97
C VAL A 26 7.36 1.36 5.40
N LEU A 27 8.07 0.26 5.60
CA LEU A 27 8.30 -0.33 6.91
C LEU A 27 9.74 -0.04 7.32
N ASN A 28 9.88 0.71 8.41
CA ASN A 28 11.20 0.99 8.97
C ASN A 28 11.61 -0.20 9.84
N LEU A 29 12.68 -0.88 9.48
CA LEU A 29 13.10 -2.10 10.15
C LEU A 29 13.79 -1.83 11.49
N GLU A 30 14.16 -0.59 11.79
CA GLU A 30 14.78 -0.25 13.08
C GLU A 30 13.75 -0.19 14.21
N ASP A 31 12.64 0.50 13.99
CA ASP A 31 11.60 0.69 15.02
C ASP A 31 10.29 0.00 14.67
N MET A 32 10.24 -0.70 13.54
CA MET A 32 9.04 -1.38 13.02
C MET A 32 7.88 -0.42 12.74
N GLY A 33 8.19 0.86 12.51
CA GLY A 33 7.20 1.84 12.12
C GLY A 33 6.71 1.63 10.70
N LEU A 34 5.41 1.70 10.49
CA LEU A 34 4.78 1.49 9.19
C LEU A 34 4.11 2.78 8.72
N SER A 35 4.45 3.22 7.52
CA SER A 35 3.81 4.35 6.86
C SER A 35 3.06 3.86 5.65
N LEU A 36 1.79 4.30 5.53
CA LEU A 36 0.94 3.93 4.42
C LEU A 36 0.61 5.18 3.61
N THR A 37 0.69 5.06 2.28
CA THR A 37 0.33 6.14 1.37
C THR A 37 -0.58 5.62 0.29
N SER A 38 -1.42 6.50 -0.25
CA SER A 38 -2.26 6.18 -1.39
C SER A 38 -2.32 7.37 -2.33
N ARG A 39 -2.42 7.10 -3.62
CA ARG A 39 -2.50 8.14 -4.63
C ARG A 39 -3.51 7.72 -5.69
N HIS A 40 -4.45 8.60 -5.99
CA HIS A 40 -5.41 8.39 -7.07
C HIS A 40 -4.82 8.93 -8.37
N ILE A 41 -4.67 8.06 -9.37
CA ILE A 41 -4.10 8.42 -10.67
C ILE A 41 -5.21 8.96 -11.58
N ASP A 42 -6.37 8.27 -11.59
CA ASP A 42 -7.53 8.70 -12.36
C ASP A 42 -8.68 8.96 -11.39
N LYS A 43 -8.95 10.21 -11.11
CA LYS A 43 -9.97 10.60 -10.13
C LYS A 43 -11.38 10.23 -10.57
N GLU A 44 -11.65 10.30 -11.87
CA GLU A 44 -12.99 9.97 -12.38
C GLU A 44 -13.28 8.49 -12.29
N LEU A 45 -12.31 7.66 -12.69
CA LEU A 45 -12.45 6.21 -12.57
C LEU A 45 -12.46 5.76 -11.11
N CYS A 46 -11.72 6.45 -10.24
CA CYS A 46 -11.78 6.17 -8.80
C CYS A 46 -13.16 6.44 -8.22
N LYS A 47 -13.86 7.46 -8.70
CA LYS A 47 -15.23 7.73 -8.27
C LYS A 47 -16.21 6.66 -8.77
N SER A 48 -16.07 6.25 -10.03
CA SER A 48 -16.93 5.23 -10.63
C SER A 48 -16.72 3.87 -10.00
N ASP A 49 -15.45 3.52 -9.70
CA ASP A 49 -15.06 2.22 -9.17
C ASP A 49 -14.60 2.33 -7.71
N ARG A 50 -15.25 3.21 -6.95
CA ARG A 50 -14.87 3.50 -5.57
C ARG A 50 -14.81 2.26 -4.69
N ASP A 51 -15.75 1.34 -4.87
CA ASP A 51 -15.78 0.12 -4.06
C ASP A 51 -14.58 -0.77 -4.34
N VAL A 52 -14.15 -0.84 -5.60
CA VAL A 52 -12.96 -1.60 -6.00
C VAL A 52 -11.71 -0.99 -5.36
N VAL A 53 -11.57 0.34 -5.44
CA VAL A 53 -10.42 1.03 -4.85
C VAL A 53 -10.37 0.84 -3.34
N ARG A 54 -11.51 0.95 -2.66
CA ARG A 54 -11.58 0.76 -1.21
C ARG A 54 -11.21 -0.66 -0.80
N LYS A 55 -11.69 -1.65 -1.56
CA LYS A 55 -11.35 -3.04 -1.30
C LYS A 55 -9.86 -3.29 -1.51
N ASP A 56 -9.31 -2.79 -2.60
CA ASP A 56 -7.89 -2.95 -2.90
C ASP A 56 -7.02 -2.26 -1.84
N GLN A 57 -7.44 -1.09 -1.39
CA GLN A 57 -6.74 -0.38 -0.32
C GLN A 57 -6.76 -1.16 0.98
N ALA A 58 -7.91 -1.71 1.35
CA ALA A 58 -8.04 -2.52 2.56
C ALA A 58 -7.18 -3.78 2.48
N ASP A 59 -7.19 -4.46 1.34
CA ASP A 59 -6.37 -5.65 1.11
C ASP A 59 -4.89 -5.31 1.21
N PHE A 60 -4.48 -4.16 0.66
CA PHE A 60 -3.09 -3.72 0.73
C PHE A 60 -2.68 -3.40 2.17
N GLU A 61 -3.53 -2.72 2.93
CA GLU A 61 -3.25 -2.41 4.33
C GLU A 61 -3.12 -3.69 5.15
N ASP A 62 -4.02 -4.65 4.96
CA ASP A 62 -3.96 -5.94 5.64
C ASP A 62 -2.66 -6.66 5.33
N TYR A 63 -2.24 -6.65 4.07
CA TYR A 63 -0.98 -7.25 3.66
C TYR A 63 0.21 -6.58 4.35
N ALA A 64 0.21 -5.24 4.40
CA ALA A 64 1.29 -4.49 5.01
C ALA A 64 1.37 -4.74 6.51
N TYR A 65 0.23 -4.77 7.20
CA TYR A 65 0.21 -5.07 8.64
C TYR A 65 0.62 -6.51 8.93
N ASP A 66 0.20 -7.45 8.11
CA ASP A 66 0.61 -8.86 8.25
C ASP A 66 2.12 -8.99 8.11
N LEU A 67 2.71 -8.31 7.14
CA LEU A 67 4.15 -8.31 6.94
C LEU A 67 4.87 -7.70 8.14
N GLN A 68 4.35 -6.60 8.68
CA GLN A 68 4.89 -5.97 9.87
C GLN A 68 4.90 -6.95 11.05
N ASP A 69 3.80 -7.65 11.26
CA ASP A 69 3.69 -8.62 12.35
C ASP A 69 4.66 -9.77 12.19
N ARG A 70 4.85 -10.27 10.98
CA ARG A 70 5.80 -11.34 10.70
C ARG A 70 7.24 -10.93 11.00
N LEU A 71 7.59 -9.69 10.67
CA LEU A 71 8.96 -9.20 10.85
C LEU A 71 9.26 -8.81 12.29
N LYS A 72 8.24 -8.61 13.12
CA LYS A 72 8.43 -8.33 14.55
C LYS A 72 8.89 -9.53 15.35
N LYS A 73 8.72 -10.71 14.84
CA LYS A 73 9.06 -11.95 15.56
C LYS A 73 10.54 -12.28 15.52
#